data_ede3fa01c172a05e047b561218864121
#
_entry.id   ede3fa01c172a05e047b561218864121
#
_cell.length_a   1.000
_cell.length_b   1.000
_cell.length_c   1.000
_cell.angle_alpha   90.00
_cell.angle_beta   90.00
_cell.angle_gamma   90.00
#
_symmetry.space_group_name_H-M   'P 1'
#
loop_
_entity.id
_entity.type
_entity.pdbx_description
1 polymer ?
#
loop_
_entity_poly.entity_id
_entity_poly.type
_entity_poly.pdbx_seq_one_letter_code
_entity_poly.pdbx_strand_id
1 'polypeptide(L)'
;MSNVRSDHPIEVLQGKLEGVRNKHILVGLGTGFAWLLLAAVGLLAAGMFLDWKFDLPKYARVLFLIGDVLVLLVIFVKHIYTPLTNRPDYEKVALEVERGIPEFRSTLIASTQMGQRVEQDQTAAMFVDAMVNQTEKMARCHDFNEVVPSDDFAKAAMWSTVVTCVALIAFNEFQPDSRDLLSRVFLGDQPVPRKTIIDSIIVEPNEVVARGDDVSIRVVLGENSRVKPRTADIDIMYESSARATVHTRTNTNDSYILRLENIRETFTITAKANDGERRKKVKVVPRPAVRTIEFEQKFPSYTGLKPQKRQ
;
A
#
# COMPACT_ATOMS: atom_id res chain seq x y z
N MET A 1 -32.75 18.74 55.75
CA MET A 1 -31.56 19.62 55.76
C MET A 1 -30.58 19.02 54.74
N SER A 2 -30.64 19.49 53.53
CA SER A 2 -29.79 19.06 52.41
C SER A 2 -28.39 19.66 52.60
N ASN A 3 -27.39 18.81 52.74
CA ASN A 3 -25.98 19.15 52.70
C ASN A 3 -25.65 19.71 51.31
N VAL A 4 -25.72 21.01 51.15
CA VAL A 4 -25.10 21.74 50.05
C VAL A 4 -23.60 21.67 50.31
N ARG A 5 -22.91 20.73 49.71
CA ARG A 5 -21.45 20.72 49.58
C ARG A 5 -21.12 22.05 48.92
N SER A 6 -20.54 22.99 49.69
CA SER A 6 -19.91 24.19 49.14
C SER A 6 -18.70 23.70 48.34
N ASP A 7 -18.87 23.47 47.06
CA ASP A 7 -17.75 23.20 46.15
C ASP A 7 -16.81 24.41 46.26
N HIS A 8 -15.56 24.16 46.67
CA HIS A 8 -14.57 25.22 46.75
C HIS A 8 -14.44 25.89 45.39
N PRO A 9 -14.44 27.23 45.30
CA PRO A 9 -14.40 27.95 44.01
C PRO A 9 -13.26 27.49 43.08
N ILE A 10 -12.16 27.04 43.66
CA ILE A 10 -10.99 26.50 42.95
C ILE A 10 -11.33 25.17 42.26
N GLU A 11 -12.11 24.27 42.89
CA GLU A 11 -12.51 22.98 42.33
C GLU A 11 -13.41 23.15 41.10
N VAL A 12 -14.28 24.15 41.09
CA VAL A 12 -15.14 24.48 39.95
C VAL A 12 -14.31 24.99 38.78
N LEU A 13 -13.32 25.85 38.99
CA LEU A 13 -12.41 26.32 37.96
C LEU A 13 -11.53 25.21 37.40
N GLN A 14 -10.98 24.38 38.29
CA GLN A 14 -10.19 23.21 37.88
C GLN A 14 -11.02 22.23 37.06
N GLY A 15 -12.26 21.97 37.48
CA GLY A 15 -13.19 21.10 36.73
C GLY A 15 -13.48 21.62 35.32
N LYS A 16 -13.68 22.92 35.14
CA LYS A 16 -13.86 23.53 33.81
C LYS A 16 -12.59 23.47 32.97
N LEU A 17 -11.43 23.76 33.53
CA LEU A 17 -10.15 23.67 32.85
C LEU A 17 -9.84 22.20 32.46
N GLU A 18 -10.22 21.25 33.31
CA GLU A 18 -10.09 19.83 33.01
C GLU A 18 -11.01 19.39 31.83
N GLY A 19 -12.22 19.96 31.76
CA GLY A 19 -13.11 19.77 30.59
C GLY A 19 -12.48 20.23 29.29
N VAL A 20 -11.86 21.45 29.28
CA VAL A 20 -11.14 21.98 28.12
C VAL A 20 -9.94 21.09 27.75
N ARG A 21 -9.14 20.68 28.74
CA ARG A 21 -8.00 19.79 28.55
C ARG A 21 -8.41 18.46 27.93
N ASN A 22 -9.49 17.86 28.43
CA ASN A 22 -10.02 16.60 27.92
C ASN A 22 -10.54 16.78 26.49
N LYS A 23 -11.24 17.88 26.19
CA LYS A 23 -11.67 18.18 24.82
C LYS A 23 -10.48 18.38 23.89
N HIS A 24 -9.43 19.09 24.31
CA HIS A 24 -8.21 19.27 23.51
C HIS A 24 -7.54 17.94 23.18
N ILE A 25 -7.41 17.06 24.18
CA ILE A 25 -6.87 15.71 23.99
C ILE A 25 -7.77 14.90 23.03
N LEU A 26 -9.10 14.93 23.24
CA LEU A 26 -10.05 14.18 22.42
C LEU A 26 -10.02 14.64 20.96
N VAL A 27 -10.02 15.94 20.69
CA VAL A 27 -9.92 16.54 19.36
C VAL A 27 -8.58 16.15 18.71
N GLY A 28 -7.48 16.26 19.47
CA GLY A 28 -6.16 15.86 18.99
C GLY A 28 -6.06 14.37 18.62
N LEU A 29 -6.61 13.50 19.49
CA LEU A 29 -6.66 12.05 19.22
C LEU A 29 -7.58 11.73 18.03
N GLY A 30 -8.73 12.37 17.95
CA GLY A 30 -9.66 12.20 16.84
C GLY A 30 -9.02 12.60 15.49
N THR A 31 -8.34 13.74 15.47
CA THR A 31 -7.59 14.22 14.32
C THR A 31 -6.46 13.24 13.95
N GLY A 32 -5.71 12.76 14.96
CA GLY A 32 -4.65 11.77 14.76
C GLY A 32 -5.16 10.46 14.19
N PHE A 33 -6.29 9.96 14.70
CA PHE A 33 -6.93 8.75 14.19
C PHE A 33 -7.45 8.93 12.77
N ALA A 34 -8.04 10.09 12.44
CA ALA A 34 -8.50 10.39 11.08
C ALA A 34 -7.33 10.41 10.09
N TRP A 35 -6.20 11.03 10.44
CA TRP A 35 -4.99 11.01 9.62
C TRP A 35 -4.39 9.61 9.46
N LEU A 36 -4.39 8.81 10.53
CA LEU A 36 -3.89 7.44 10.49
C LEU A 36 -4.76 6.57 9.58
N LEU A 37 -6.09 6.69 9.66
CA LEU A 37 -7.03 5.98 8.81
C LEU A 37 -6.84 6.39 7.33
N LEU A 38 -6.75 7.70 7.07
CA LEU A 38 -6.51 8.24 5.74
C LEU A 38 -5.21 7.69 5.12
N ALA A 39 -4.13 7.70 5.90
CA ALA A 39 -2.84 7.16 5.47
C ALA A 39 -2.90 5.66 5.23
N ALA A 40 -3.52 4.89 6.14
CA ALA A 40 -3.64 3.44 6.00
C ALA A 40 -4.41 3.03 4.73
N VAL A 41 -5.56 3.67 4.48
CA VAL A 41 -6.36 3.41 3.27
C VAL A 41 -5.61 3.85 2.02
N GLY A 42 -4.95 5.02 2.06
CA GLY A 42 -4.17 5.54 0.93
C GLY A 42 -2.97 4.65 0.57
N LEU A 43 -2.21 4.20 1.56
CA LEU A 43 -1.06 3.31 1.37
C LEU A 43 -1.51 1.93 0.84
N LEU A 44 -2.57 1.35 1.41
CA LEU A 44 -3.15 0.10 0.90
C LEU A 44 -3.58 0.24 -0.56
N ALA A 45 -4.33 1.28 -0.90
CA ALA A 45 -4.77 1.51 -2.28
C ALA A 45 -3.59 1.71 -3.23
N ALA A 46 -2.57 2.47 -2.81
CA ALA A 46 -1.35 2.67 -3.58
C ALA A 46 -0.57 1.36 -3.78
N GLY A 47 -0.42 0.56 -2.73
CA GLY A 47 0.22 -0.76 -2.79
C GLY A 47 -0.50 -1.72 -3.74
N MET A 48 -1.83 -1.80 -3.65
CA MET A 48 -2.65 -2.61 -4.57
C MET A 48 -2.51 -2.14 -6.02
N PHE A 49 -2.53 -0.82 -6.26
CA PHE A 49 -2.38 -0.25 -7.61
C PHE A 49 -0.99 -0.53 -8.20
N LEU A 50 0.07 -0.35 -7.40
CA LEU A 50 1.44 -0.61 -7.83
C LEU A 50 1.66 -2.10 -8.13
N ASP A 51 1.17 -2.99 -7.26
CA ASP A 51 1.28 -4.44 -7.48
C ASP A 51 0.50 -4.88 -8.74
N TRP A 52 -0.70 -4.36 -8.95
CA TRP A 52 -1.47 -4.62 -10.16
C TRP A 52 -0.77 -4.13 -11.43
N LYS A 53 -0.16 -2.94 -11.39
CA LYS A 53 0.49 -2.32 -12.56
C LYS A 53 1.80 -2.99 -12.93
N PHE A 54 2.64 -3.30 -11.94
CA PHE A 54 4.03 -3.72 -12.14
C PHE A 54 4.28 -5.19 -11.83
N ASP A 55 3.29 -5.94 -11.35
CA ASP A 55 3.42 -7.34 -10.89
C ASP A 55 4.66 -7.52 -10.00
N LEU A 56 4.61 -6.88 -8.84
CA LEU A 56 5.75 -6.77 -7.94
C LEU A 56 6.18 -8.14 -7.42
N PRO A 57 7.49 -8.46 -7.45
CA PRO A 57 8.00 -9.68 -6.84
C PRO A 57 7.85 -9.64 -5.31
N LYS A 58 7.81 -10.81 -4.66
CA LYS A 58 7.58 -10.92 -3.21
C LYS A 58 8.48 -10.01 -2.36
N TYR A 59 9.78 -9.93 -2.68
CA TYR A 59 10.72 -9.10 -1.92
C TYR A 59 10.36 -7.60 -2.00
N ALA A 60 9.88 -7.12 -3.14
CA ALA A 60 9.45 -5.73 -3.28
C ALA A 60 8.18 -5.46 -2.45
N ARG A 61 7.21 -6.39 -2.44
CA ARG A 61 6.00 -6.28 -1.61
C ARG A 61 6.33 -6.25 -0.11
N VAL A 62 7.28 -7.07 0.33
CA VAL A 62 7.78 -7.02 1.72
C VAL A 62 8.38 -5.64 2.05
N LEU A 63 9.19 -5.08 1.14
CA LEU A 63 9.79 -3.76 1.35
C LEU A 63 8.73 -2.66 1.44
N PHE A 64 7.71 -2.69 0.58
CA PHE A 64 6.58 -1.75 0.64
C PHE A 64 5.81 -1.90 1.95
N LEU A 65 5.48 -3.11 2.37
CA LEU A 65 4.77 -3.36 3.63
C LEU A 65 5.55 -2.83 4.85
N ILE A 66 6.87 -3.02 4.89
CA ILE A 66 7.73 -2.46 5.94
C ILE A 66 7.68 -0.92 5.90
N GLY A 67 7.76 -0.33 4.71
CA GLY A 67 7.64 1.12 4.52
C GLY A 67 6.29 1.66 5.02
N ASP A 68 5.20 1.00 4.67
CA ASP A 68 3.84 1.37 5.10
C ASP A 68 3.70 1.32 6.62
N VAL A 69 4.18 0.24 7.25
CA VAL A 69 4.17 0.09 8.72
C VAL A 69 5.01 1.19 9.38
N LEU A 70 6.17 1.54 8.83
CA LEU A 70 7.01 2.63 9.33
C LEU A 70 6.30 3.99 9.26
N VAL A 71 5.67 4.30 8.12
CA VAL A 71 4.91 5.55 7.95
C VAL A 71 3.75 5.62 8.94
N LEU A 72 2.98 4.54 9.07
CA LEU A 72 1.87 4.46 10.04
C LEU A 72 2.36 4.60 11.48
N LEU A 73 3.51 4.00 11.82
CA LEU A 73 4.12 4.12 13.14
C LEU A 73 4.53 5.57 13.45
N VAL A 74 5.12 6.27 12.49
CA VAL A 74 5.49 7.69 12.65
C VAL A 74 4.26 8.56 12.88
N ILE A 75 3.19 8.35 12.09
CA ILE A 75 1.92 9.06 12.25
C ILE A 75 1.31 8.77 13.62
N PHE A 76 1.28 7.50 14.04
CA PHE A 76 0.78 7.07 15.33
C PHE A 76 1.54 7.74 16.49
N VAL A 77 2.87 7.69 16.47
CA VAL A 77 3.70 8.30 17.52
C VAL A 77 3.48 9.81 17.59
N LYS A 78 3.48 10.50 16.45
CA LYS A 78 3.36 11.95 16.39
C LYS A 78 1.96 12.45 16.78
N HIS A 79 0.89 11.80 16.31
CA HIS A 79 -0.46 12.32 16.43
C HIS A 79 -1.32 11.64 17.51
N ILE A 80 -0.91 10.49 18.02
CA ILE A 80 -1.65 9.75 19.05
C ILE A 80 -0.82 9.62 20.33
N TYR A 81 0.40 9.07 20.24
CA TYR A 81 1.21 8.80 21.43
C TYR A 81 1.70 10.09 22.10
N THR A 82 2.21 11.06 21.31
CA THR A 82 2.73 12.31 21.86
C THR A 82 1.66 13.14 22.60
N PRO A 83 0.44 13.38 22.08
CA PRO A 83 -0.60 14.08 22.80
C PRO A 83 -1.10 13.35 24.06
N LEU A 84 -1.04 12.00 24.05
CA LEU A 84 -1.47 11.19 25.18
C LEU A 84 -0.49 11.28 26.35
N THR A 85 0.81 11.31 26.03
CA THR A 85 1.89 11.32 27.03
C THR A 85 2.18 12.73 27.53
N ASN A 86 2.17 13.73 26.65
CA ASN A 86 2.44 15.12 26.97
C ASN A 86 1.12 15.89 27.17
N ARG A 87 0.43 15.59 28.28
CA ARG A 87 -0.80 16.32 28.61
C ARG A 87 -0.49 17.81 28.84
N PRO A 88 -1.26 18.74 28.26
CA PRO A 88 -1.07 20.16 28.52
C PRO A 88 -1.28 20.44 29.99
N ASP A 89 -0.40 21.27 30.56
CA ASP A 89 -0.49 21.71 31.92
C ASP A 89 -1.67 22.69 32.11
N TYR A 90 -2.25 22.75 33.31
CA TYR A 90 -3.39 23.64 33.60
C TYR A 90 -3.09 25.11 33.26
N GLU A 91 -1.84 25.56 33.47
CA GLU A 91 -1.42 26.91 33.11
C GLU A 91 -1.50 27.19 31.61
N LYS A 92 -1.12 26.23 30.78
CA LYS A 92 -1.21 26.34 29.31
C LYS A 92 -2.66 26.37 28.84
N VAL A 93 -3.52 25.53 29.45
CA VAL A 93 -4.96 25.53 29.17
C VAL A 93 -5.61 26.82 29.59
N ALA A 94 -5.27 27.38 30.80
CA ALA A 94 -5.76 28.67 31.27
C ALA A 94 -5.35 29.82 30.35
N LEU A 95 -4.10 29.81 29.85
CA LEU A 95 -3.62 30.80 28.87
C LEU A 95 -4.39 30.73 27.53
N GLU A 96 -4.72 29.54 27.08
CA GLU A 96 -5.49 29.35 25.86
C GLU A 96 -6.93 29.87 26.02
N VAL A 97 -7.56 29.58 27.15
CA VAL A 97 -8.89 30.08 27.48
C VAL A 97 -8.89 31.61 27.57
N GLU A 98 -7.88 32.24 28.21
CA GLU A 98 -7.76 33.70 28.30
C GLU A 98 -7.55 34.36 26.93
N ARG A 99 -6.82 33.69 26.01
CA ARG A 99 -6.67 34.22 24.66
C ARG A 99 -7.99 34.17 23.88
N GLY A 100 -8.80 33.13 24.11
CA GLY A 100 -10.11 32.98 23.49
C GLY A 100 -11.18 33.89 24.11
N ILE A 101 -11.07 34.20 25.40
CA ILE A 101 -12.03 35.03 26.17
C ILE A 101 -11.27 36.19 26.88
N PRO A 102 -11.07 37.33 26.19
CA PRO A 102 -10.24 38.45 26.72
C PRO A 102 -10.76 39.08 28.00
N GLU A 103 -11.99 38.79 28.40
CA GLU A 103 -12.63 39.33 29.59
C GLU A 103 -11.92 38.92 30.89
N PHE A 104 -11.23 37.77 30.88
CA PHE A 104 -10.49 37.28 32.05
C PHE A 104 -9.25 38.09 32.42
N ARG A 105 -8.65 38.85 31.48
CA ARG A 105 -7.55 39.79 31.74
C ARG A 105 -6.44 39.25 32.66
N SER A 106 -5.96 38.05 32.46
CA SER A 106 -4.94 37.35 33.26
C SER A 106 -5.38 36.87 34.64
N THR A 107 -6.66 37.01 34.98
CA THR A 107 -7.17 36.59 36.31
C THR A 107 -7.29 35.08 36.43
N LEU A 108 -7.53 34.38 35.34
CA LEU A 108 -7.65 32.90 35.31
C LEU A 108 -6.29 32.24 35.58
N ILE A 109 -5.22 32.70 34.92
CA ILE A 109 -3.85 32.21 35.14
C ILE A 109 -3.41 32.57 36.58
N ALA A 110 -3.63 33.82 37.01
CA ALA A 110 -3.29 34.24 38.37
C ALA A 110 -4.02 33.38 39.41
N SER A 111 -5.31 33.10 39.22
CA SER A 111 -6.09 32.24 40.12
C SER A 111 -5.56 30.80 40.19
N THR A 112 -5.12 30.23 39.06
CA THR A 112 -4.56 28.88 39.03
C THR A 112 -3.18 28.82 39.67
N GLN A 113 -2.32 29.81 39.45
CA GLN A 113 -0.97 29.87 40.03
C GLN A 113 -0.96 30.17 41.51
N MET A 114 -1.74 31.20 41.92
CA MET A 114 -1.79 31.63 43.32
C MET A 114 -2.62 30.68 44.18
N GLY A 115 -3.69 30.09 43.67
CA GLY A 115 -4.50 29.11 44.37
C GLY A 115 -3.74 27.86 44.85
N GLN A 116 -2.63 27.54 44.18
CA GLN A 116 -1.74 26.45 44.57
C GLN A 116 -0.67 26.81 45.59
N ARG A 117 -0.41 28.15 45.82
CA ARG A 117 0.70 28.65 46.66
C ARG A 117 0.25 29.21 48.01
N VAL A 118 -1.03 29.24 48.35
CA VAL A 118 -1.63 29.93 49.51
C VAL A 118 -1.43 29.21 50.86
N GLU A 119 -0.27 28.64 51.16
CA GLU A 119 -0.06 28.03 52.49
C GLU A 119 0.62 28.91 53.53
N GLN A 120 1.05 30.15 53.26
CA GLN A 120 1.95 30.85 54.20
C GLN A 120 1.54 32.25 54.69
N ASP A 121 0.50 32.91 54.16
CA ASP A 121 0.16 34.29 54.64
C ASP A 121 -1.36 34.53 54.64
N GLN A 122 -1.95 34.76 55.85
CA GLN A 122 -3.40 34.93 56.03
C GLN A 122 -3.98 36.15 55.27
N THR A 123 -3.20 37.21 55.11
CA THR A 123 -3.65 38.41 54.39
C THR A 123 -3.65 38.18 52.88
N ALA A 124 -2.67 37.47 52.35
CA ALA A 124 -2.60 37.06 50.95
C ALA A 124 -3.75 36.09 50.63
N ALA A 125 -4.11 35.20 51.53
CA ALA A 125 -5.22 34.25 51.37
C ALA A 125 -6.56 34.94 51.09
N MET A 126 -6.90 36.01 51.80
CA MET A 126 -8.16 36.75 51.59
C MET A 126 -8.26 37.41 50.22
N PHE A 127 -7.13 37.94 49.68
CA PHE A 127 -7.09 38.53 48.35
C PHE A 127 -7.20 37.45 47.25
N VAL A 128 -6.54 36.32 47.45
CA VAL A 128 -6.62 35.19 46.50
C VAL A 128 -8.03 34.62 46.47
N ASP A 129 -8.68 34.43 47.62
CA ASP A 129 -10.07 33.97 47.70
C ASP A 129 -11.03 34.92 46.99
N ALA A 130 -10.87 36.23 47.18
CA ALA A 130 -11.70 37.25 46.52
C ALA A 130 -11.51 37.17 44.98
N MET A 131 -10.26 37.05 44.52
CA MET A 131 -9.92 36.92 43.09
C MET A 131 -10.47 35.63 42.50
N VAL A 132 -10.31 34.50 43.18
CA VAL A 132 -10.81 33.20 42.73
C VAL A 132 -12.34 33.22 42.65
N ASN A 133 -13.04 33.79 43.66
CA ASN A 133 -14.49 33.92 43.64
C ASN A 133 -15.00 34.82 42.51
N GLN A 134 -14.27 35.90 42.19
CA GLN A 134 -14.60 36.76 41.06
C GLN A 134 -14.41 36.03 39.73
N THR A 135 -13.28 35.30 39.55
CA THR A 135 -12.96 34.53 38.38
C THR A 135 -13.97 33.40 38.18
N GLU A 136 -14.39 32.71 39.24
CA GLU A 136 -15.42 31.69 39.21
C GLU A 136 -16.76 32.23 38.69
N LYS A 137 -17.21 33.40 39.21
CA LYS A 137 -18.44 34.04 38.74
C LYS A 137 -18.40 34.33 37.23
N MET A 138 -17.28 34.84 36.72
CA MET A 138 -17.08 35.05 35.30
C MET A 138 -17.04 33.72 34.53
N ALA A 139 -16.35 32.72 35.08
CA ALA A 139 -16.25 31.41 34.47
C ALA A 139 -17.59 30.69 34.34
N ARG A 140 -18.55 30.91 35.25
CA ARG A 140 -19.90 30.35 35.17
C ARG A 140 -20.70 30.87 33.97
N CYS A 141 -20.42 32.10 33.51
CA CYS A 141 -21.10 32.76 32.41
C CYS A 141 -20.57 32.34 31.03
N HIS A 142 -19.38 31.69 30.95
CA HIS A 142 -18.74 31.33 29.71
C HIS A 142 -18.56 29.82 29.60
N ASP A 143 -18.76 29.28 28.38
CA ASP A 143 -18.40 27.89 28.06
C ASP A 143 -16.97 27.84 27.52
N PHE A 144 -16.05 27.34 28.34
CA PHE A 144 -14.64 27.20 27.99
C PHE A 144 -14.41 26.23 26.83
N ASN A 145 -15.36 25.34 26.57
CA ASN A 145 -15.23 24.37 25.50
C ASN A 145 -15.25 25.02 24.11
N GLU A 146 -15.83 26.21 23.94
CA GLU A 146 -15.87 26.91 22.66
C GLU A 146 -14.48 27.37 22.21
N VAL A 147 -13.54 27.56 23.14
CA VAL A 147 -12.18 28.02 22.85
C VAL A 147 -11.37 26.96 22.08
N VAL A 148 -11.68 25.67 22.24
CA VAL A 148 -10.97 24.58 21.52
C VAL A 148 -11.55 24.44 20.12
N PRO A 149 -10.82 24.86 19.05
CA PRO A 149 -11.28 24.73 17.68
C PRO A 149 -11.34 23.25 17.27
N SER A 150 -12.46 22.83 16.71
CA SER A 150 -12.64 21.47 16.18
C SER A 150 -12.60 21.41 14.67
N ASP A 151 -12.26 22.50 13.99
CA ASP A 151 -12.30 22.60 12.53
C ASP A 151 -11.33 21.66 11.84
N ASP A 152 -10.13 21.51 12.40
CA ASP A 152 -9.12 20.62 11.85
C ASP A 152 -9.52 19.14 12.00
N PHE A 153 -10.15 18.80 13.13
CA PHE A 153 -10.75 17.47 13.31
C PHE A 153 -11.88 17.24 12.31
N ALA A 154 -12.80 18.20 12.16
CA ALA A 154 -13.91 18.06 11.23
C ALA A 154 -13.44 17.86 9.79
N LYS A 155 -12.45 18.63 9.34
CA LYS A 155 -11.83 18.48 8.01
C LYS A 155 -11.15 17.12 7.85
N ALA A 156 -10.32 16.72 8.81
CA ALA A 156 -9.63 15.43 8.77
C ALA A 156 -10.61 14.25 8.78
N ALA A 157 -11.64 14.30 9.63
CA ALA A 157 -12.70 13.29 9.70
C ALA A 157 -13.50 13.22 8.39
N MET A 158 -13.85 14.35 7.80
CA MET A 158 -14.55 14.40 6.52
C MET A 158 -13.72 13.75 5.42
N TRP A 159 -12.46 14.14 5.25
CA TRP A 159 -11.59 13.58 4.21
C TRP A 159 -11.32 12.10 4.41
N SER A 160 -11.06 11.66 5.66
CA SER A 160 -10.85 10.23 5.95
C SER A 160 -12.10 9.41 5.64
N THR A 161 -13.29 9.92 5.97
CA THR A 161 -14.56 9.26 5.66
C THR A 161 -14.80 9.17 4.16
N VAL A 162 -14.61 10.27 3.42
CA VAL A 162 -14.80 10.29 1.96
C VAL A 162 -13.86 9.30 1.28
N VAL A 163 -12.56 9.35 1.62
CA VAL A 163 -11.57 8.45 1.01
C VAL A 163 -11.85 6.98 1.36
N THR A 164 -12.24 6.70 2.60
CA THR A 164 -12.61 5.33 3.00
C THR A 164 -13.85 4.85 2.27
N CYS A 165 -14.89 5.67 2.14
CA CYS A 165 -16.10 5.31 1.38
C CYS A 165 -15.78 5.04 -0.10
N VAL A 166 -14.99 5.91 -0.73
CA VAL A 166 -14.57 5.72 -2.12
C VAL A 166 -13.75 4.43 -2.28
N ALA A 167 -12.81 4.16 -1.35
CA ALA A 167 -12.02 2.94 -1.36
C ALA A 167 -12.89 1.68 -1.18
N LEU A 168 -13.88 1.72 -0.29
CA LEU A 168 -14.82 0.59 -0.08
C LEU A 168 -15.70 0.35 -1.31
N ILE A 169 -16.22 1.41 -1.94
CA ILE A 169 -16.99 1.30 -3.18
C ILE A 169 -16.12 0.69 -4.28
N ALA A 170 -14.92 1.23 -4.49
CA ALA A 170 -13.98 0.69 -5.47
C ALA A 170 -13.61 -0.77 -5.18
N PHE A 171 -13.36 -1.11 -3.92
CA PHE A 171 -13.08 -2.48 -3.51
C PHE A 171 -14.23 -3.43 -3.83
N ASN A 172 -15.46 -3.01 -3.63
CA ASN A 172 -16.64 -3.82 -3.91
C ASN A 172 -16.94 -3.97 -5.41
N GLU A 173 -16.77 -2.89 -6.20
CA GLU A 173 -17.00 -2.92 -7.65
C GLU A 173 -16.00 -3.82 -8.40
N PHE A 174 -14.74 -3.86 -7.94
CA PHE A 174 -13.67 -4.63 -8.58
C PHE A 174 -13.49 -6.05 -8.00
N GLN A 175 -14.47 -6.59 -7.30
CA GLN A 175 -14.42 -7.99 -6.84
C GLN A 175 -14.59 -8.98 -8.01
N PRO A 176 -13.93 -10.17 -8.00
CA PRO A 176 -13.04 -10.72 -6.95
C PRO A 176 -11.60 -10.18 -6.97
N ASP A 177 -11.22 -9.42 -8.00
CA ASP A 177 -9.84 -8.97 -8.25
C ASP A 177 -9.26 -8.18 -7.09
N SER A 178 -10.09 -7.36 -6.42
CA SER A 178 -9.68 -6.57 -5.26
C SER A 178 -9.28 -7.45 -4.06
N ARG A 179 -9.94 -8.59 -3.85
CA ARG A 179 -9.59 -9.55 -2.78
C ARG A 179 -8.24 -10.22 -3.06
N ASP A 180 -8.00 -10.60 -4.30
CA ASP A 180 -6.74 -11.22 -4.71
C ASP A 180 -5.59 -10.21 -4.56
N LEU A 181 -5.79 -8.97 -4.99
CA LEU A 181 -4.81 -7.89 -4.80
C LEU A 181 -4.56 -7.60 -3.33
N LEU A 182 -5.60 -7.56 -2.50
CA LEU A 182 -5.45 -7.35 -1.06
C LEU A 182 -4.64 -8.48 -0.42
N SER A 183 -4.93 -9.75 -0.77
CA SER A 183 -4.16 -10.90 -0.27
C SER A 183 -2.69 -10.81 -0.66
N ARG A 184 -2.38 -10.30 -1.87
CA ARG A 184 -1.03 -10.12 -2.37
C ARG A 184 -0.25 -9.03 -1.62
N VAL A 185 -0.91 -7.92 -1.25
CA VAL A 185 -0.30 -6.88 -0.40
C VAL A 185 0.14 -7.49 0.94
N PHE A 186 -0.66 -8.41 1.49
CA PHE A 186 -0.31 -9.18 2.69
C PHE A 186 0.49 -10.47 2.39
N LEU A 187 1.31 -10.44 1.33
CA LEU A 187 2.24 -11.50 0.92
C LEU A 187 1.59 -12.81 0.45
N GLY A 188 0.32 -12.80 0.08
CA GLY A 188 -0.35 -13.94 -0.56
C GLY A 188 0.28 -14.32 -1.90
N ASP A 189 0.19 -15.59 -2.28
CA ASP A 189 0.75 -16.17 -3.51
C ASP A 189 -0.21 -16.16 -4.70
N GLN A 190 -1.33 -15.44 -4.59
CA GLN A 190 -2.29 -15.34 -5.67
C GLN A 190 -1.68 -14.68 -6.90
N PRO A 191 -1.98 -15.14 -8.13
CA PRO A 191 -1.56 -14.47 -9.35
C PRO A 191 -2.21 -13.08 -9.45
N VAL A 192 -1.58 -12.14 -10.19
CA VAL A 192 -2.22 -10.85 -10.47
C VAL A 192 -3.51 -11.09 -11.24
N PRO A 193 -4.65 -10.55 -10.77
CA PRO A 193 -5.89 -10.71 -11.51
C PRO A 193 -5.81 -9.97 -12.84
N ARG A 194 -5.97 -10.73 -13.95
CA ARG A 194 -5.98 -10.23 -15.32
C ARG A 194 -7.30 -10.61 -15.97
N LYS A 195 -7.83 -9.72 -16.81
CA LYS A 195 -9.05 -10.00 -17.58
C LYS A 195 -8.79 -11.07 -18.66
N THR A 196 -7.56 -11.08 -19.18
CA THR A 196 -7.10 -12.06 -20.15
C THR A 196 -5.94 -12.86 -19.57
N ILE A 197 -6.08 -14.15 -19.49
CA ILE A 197 -5.05 -15.06 -18.97
C ILE A 197 -4.44 -15.79 -20.16
N ILE A 198 -3.13 -15.68 -20.34
CA ILE A 198 -2.39 -16.50 -21.30
C ILE A 198 -1.92 -17.75 -20.56
N ASP A 199 -2.52 -18.89 -20.88
CA ASP A 199 -2.25 -20.16 -20.21
C ASP A 199 -0.87 -20.69 -20.57
N SER A 200 -0.57 -20.78 -21.87
CA SER A 200 0.70 -21.34 -22.32
C SER A 200 1.17 -20.75 -23.64
N ILE A 201 2.48 -20.78 -23.84
CA ILE A 201 3.13 -20.53 -25.15
C ILE A 201 3.75 -21.86 -25.57
N ILE A 202 3.15 -22.48 -26.57
CA ILE A 202 3.59 -23.77 -27.15
C ILE A 202 4.44 -23.47 -28.37
N VAL A 203 5.59 -24.14 -28.47
CA VAL A 203 6.52 -23.98 -29.57
C VAL A 203 6.58 -25.36 -30.29
N GLU A 204 6.17 -25.40 -31.56
CA GLU A 204 6.15 -26.60 -32.39
C GLU A 204 7.24 -26.50 -33.46
N PRO A 205 7.93 -27.57 -33.79
CA PRO A 205 7.73 -28.95 -33.36
C PRO A 205 8.33 -29.30 -31.99
N ASN A 206 9.29 -28.54 -31.48
CA ASN A 206 9.97 -28.83 -30.22
C ASN A 206 10.30 -27.54 -29.44
N GLU A 207 10.45 -27.63 -28.14
CA GLU A 207 10.86 -26.49 -27.28
C GLU A 207 12.32 -26.03 -27.53
N VAL A 208 13.16 -26.95 -28.03
CA VAL A 208 14.52 -26.66 -28.48
C VAL A 208 14.53 -26.75 -29.99
N VAL A 209 14.91 -25.68 -30.64
CA VAL A 209 14.85 -25.49 -32.09
C VAL A 209 16.23 -25.63 -32.67
N ALA A 210 16.34 -26.34 -33.79
CA ALA A 210 17.59 -26.39 -34.53
C ALA A 210 17.78 -25.12 -35.38
N ARG A 211 19.00 -24.67 -35.52
CA ARG A 211 19.35 -23.49 -36.32
C ARG A 211 18.93 -23.64 -37.76
N GLY A 212 18.13 -22.69 -38.26
CA GLY A 212 17.61 -22.69 -39.62
C GLY A 212 16.29 -23.42 -39.79
N ASP A 213 15.69 -23.90 -38.71
CA ASP A 213 14.34 -24.50 -38.74
C ASP A 213 13.27 -23.44 -38.69
N ASP A 214 12.09 -23.80 -39.21
CA ASP A 214 10.87 -23.03 -39.09
C ASP A 214 10.13 -23.45 -37.83
N VAL A 215 9.51 -22.48 -37.16
CA VAL A 215 8.85 -22.67 -35.87
C VAL A 215 7.45 -22.09 -35.91
N SER A 216 6.50 -22.85 -35.39
CA SER A 216 5.14 -22.37 -35.13
C SER A 216 4.94 -22.12 -33.66
N ILE A 217 4.65 -20.87 -33.32
CA ILE A 217 4.37 -20.44 -31.94
C ILE A 217 2.87 -20.38 -31.79
N ARG A 218 2.34 -21.12 -30.82
CA ARG A 218 0.92 -21.12 -30.47
C ARG A 218 0.77 -20.54 -29.07
N VAL A 219 0.08 -19.39 -28.95
CA VAL A 219 -0.27 -18.78 -27.69
C VAL A 219 -1.70 -19.18 -27.36
N VAL A 220 -1.91 -19.87 -26.24
CA VAL A 220 -3.20 -20.37 -25.79
C VAL A 220 -3.74 -19.49 -24.70
N LEU A 221 -5.00 -19.04 -24.84
CA LEU A 221 -5.71 -18.32 -23.81
C LEU A 221 -6.28 -19.31 -22.78
N GLY A 222 -6.22 -18.91 -21.50
CA GLY A 222 -6.83 -19.68 -20.43
C GLY A 222 -8.36 -19.67 -20.50
N GLU A 223 -8.98 -20.79 -20.16
CA GLU A 223 -10.44 -20.94 -20.14
C GLU A 223 -11.12 -19.90 -19.23
N ASN A 224 -10.47 -19.51 -18.13
CA ASN A 224 -10.96 -18.54 -17.15
C ASN A 224 -10.77 -17.08 -17.58
N SER A 225 -10.34 -16.82 -18.83
CA SER A 225 -10.24 -15.45 -19.34
C SER A 225 -11.61 -14.81 -19.47
N ARG A 226 -11.83 -13.68 -18.76
CA ARG A 226 -13.10 -12.92 -18.86
C ARG A 226 -13.23 -12.19 -20.19
N VAL A 227 -12.11 -11.79 -20.77
CA VAL A 227 -12.03 -11.12 -22.07
C VAL A 227 -11.12 -11.94 -22.97
N LYS A 228 -11.63 -12.33 -24.14
CA LYS A 228 -10.87 -13.02 -25.18
C LYS A 228 -10.69 -12.07 -26.36
N PRO A 229 -9.58 -11.33 -26.44
CA PRO A 229 -9.35 -10.37 -27.51
C PRO A 229 -9.17 -11.09 -28.84
N ARG A 230 -9.55 -10.41 -29.94
CA ARG A 230 -9.40 -10.96 -31.30
C ARG A 230 -7.97 -10.86 -31.84
N THR A 231 -7.13 -10.03 -31.21
CA THR A 231 -5.75 -9.79 -31.62
C THR A 231 -4.83 -9.90 -30.43
N ALA A 232 -3.63 -10.40 -30.67
CA ALA A 232 -2.55 -10.40 -29.71
C ALA A 232 -1.27 -9.87 -30.38
N ASP A 233 -0.46 -9.18 -29.58
CA ASP A 233 0.84 -8.70 -30.00
C ASP A 233 1.90 -9.67 -29.49
N ILE A 234 2.69 -10.21 -30.41
CA ILE A 234 3.78 -11.10 -30.08
C ILE A 234 5.09 -10.39 -30.37
N ASP A 235 5.76 -9.96 -29.29
CA ASP A 235 7.07 -9.34 -29.35
C ASP A 235 8.14 -10.43 -29.31
N ILE A 236 9.03 -10.43 -30.28
CA ILE A 236 10.17 -11.35 -30.37
C ILE A 236 11.44 -10.54 -30.17
N MET A 237 12.22 -10.92 -29.19
CA MET A 237 13.51 -10.31 -28.92
C MET A 237 14.60 -11.37 -29.10
N TYR A 238 15.44 -11.16 -30.10
CA TYR A 238 16.60 -12.00 -30.39
C TYR A 238 17.77 -11.68 -29.47
N GLU A 239 18.70 -12.61 -29.32
CA GLU A 239 19.90 -12.42 -28.49
C GLU A 239 20.81 -11.31 -29.02
N SER A 240 20.80 -11.03 -30.31
CA SER A 240 21.45 -9.88 -30.99
C SER A 240 20.77 -8.52 -30.69
N SER A 241 19.77 -8.46 -29.79
CA SER A 241 18.95 -7.28 -29.48
C SER A 241 18.03 -6.80 -30.62
N ALA A 242 17.91 -7.53 -31.69
CA ALA A 242 16.91 -7.26 -32.72
C ALA A 242 15.50 -7.57 -32.18
N ARG A 243 14.55 -6.68 -32.47
CA ARG A 243 13.13 -6.84 -32.08
C ARG A 243 12.24 -6.93 -33.31
N ALA A 244 11.26 -7.81 -33.21
CA ALA A 244 10.16 -7.87 -34.16
C ALA A 244 8.85 -7.97 -33.40
N THR A 245 7.90 -7.10 -33.69
CA THR A 245 6.53 -7.16 -33.14
C THR A 245 5.59 -7.60 -34.24
N VAL A 246 4.83 -8.67 -34.01
CA VAL A 246 3.87 -9.21 -34.97
C VAL A 246 2.49 -9.22 -34.33
N HIS A 247 1.53 -8.58 -35.00
CA HIS A 247 0.12 -8.62 -34.61
C HIS A 247 -0.55 -9.85 -35.21
N THR A 248 -1.04 -10.73 -34.37
CA THR A 248 -1.72 -11.96 -34.81
C THR A 248 -3.21 -11.91 -34.47
N ARG A 249 -4.04 -12.53 -35.30
CA ARG A 249 -5.47 -12.71 -35.02
C ARG A 249 -5.75 -14.07 -34.39
N THR A 250 -6.80 -14.10 -33.55
CA THR A 250 -7.28 -15.35 -32.95
C THR A 250 -7.65 -16.37 -34.02
N ASN A 251 -7.20 -17.59 -33.84
CA ASN A 251 -7.68 -18.75 -34.58
C ASN A 251 -8.89 -19.39 -33.85
N THR A 252 -9.58 -20.32 -34.47
CA THR A 252 -10.88 -20.90 -34.08
C THR A 252 -10.93 -21.52 -32.66
N ASN A 253 -9.79 -21.70 -31.95
CA ASN A 253 -9.68 -22.39 -30.65
C ASN A 253 -9.07 -21.50 -29.56
N ASP A 254 -9.46 -20.22 -29.48
CA ASP A 254 -8.92 -19.29 -28.45
C ASP A 254 -7.38 -19.27 -28.41
N SER A 255 -6.74 -19.46 -29.57
CA SER A 255 -5.29 -19.48 -29.71
C SER A 255 -4.82 -18.53 -30.81
N TYR A 256 -3.64 -17.97 -30.64
CA TYR A 256 -2.95 -17.18 -31.67
C TYR A 256 -1.79 -17.99 -32.22
N ILE A 257 -1.65 -18.01 -33.53
CA ILE A 257 -0.59 -18.80 -34.21
C ILE A 257 0.30 -17.81 -34.97
N LEU A 258 1.60 -17.89 -34.71
CA LEU A 258 2.64 -17.16 -35.41
C LEU A 258 3.64 -18.16 -35.99
N ARG A 259 3.97 -18.06 -37.28
CA ARG A 259 5.02 -18.84 -37.93
C ARG A 259 6.25 -17.97 -38.13
N LEU A 260 7.40 -18.49 -37.75
CA LEU A 260 8.70 -17.86 -37.92
C LEU A 260 9.54 -18.82 -38.78
N GLU A 261 10.15 -18.27 -39.83
CA GLU A 261 10.96 -19.02 -40.77
C GLU A 261 12.46 -18.77 -40.53
N ASN A 262 13.29 -19.77 -40.75
CA ASN A 262 14.76 -19.71 -40.76
C ASN A 262 15.35 -19.08 -39.48
N ILE A 263 15.01 -19.62 -38.30
CA ILE A 263 15.49 -19.14 -37.01
C ILE A 263 16.96 -19.45 -36.81
N ARG A 264 17.75 -18.42 -36.51
CA ARG A 264 19.21 -18.52 -36.38
C ARG A 264 19.75 -18.34 -34.98
N GLU A 265 19.01 -17.66 -34.09
CA GLU A 265 19.47 -17.24 -32.76
C GLU A 265 18.41 -17.57 -31.71
N THR A 266 18.85 -17.77 -30.47
CA THR A 266 17.99 -17.87 -29.32
C THR A 266 17.18 -16.58 -29.18
N PHE A 267 15.91 -16.70 -28.87
CA PHE A 267 14.99 -15.56 -28.77
C PHE A 267 14.04 -15.69 -27.59
N THR A 268 13.52 -14.56 -27.14
CA THR A 268 12.50 -14.48 -26.11
C THR A 268 11.20 -13.99 -26.74
N ILE A 269 10.15 -14.74 -26.52
CA ILE A 269 8.79 -14.40 -26.94
C ILE A 269 8.12 -13.69 -25.77
N THR A 270 7.51 -12.54 -26.04
CA THR A 270 6.60 -11.86 -25.11
C THR A 270 5.25 -11.76 -25.80
N ALA A 271 4.30 -12.59 -25.38
CA ALA A 271 2.93 -12.53 -25.88
C ALA A 271 2.13 -11.57 -25.01
N LYS A 272 1.43 -10.63 -25.62
CA LYS A 272 0.54 -9.65 -24.99
C LYS A 272 -0.84 -9.74 -25.61
N ALA A 273 -1.84 -9.94 -24.77
CA ALA A 273 -3.23 -9.98 -25.20
C ALA A 273 -4.07 -9.20 -24.18
N ASN A 274 -4.59 -8.03 -24.58
CA ASN A 274 -5.26 -7.08 -23.70
C ASN A 274 -4.37 -6.71 -22.49
N ASP A 275 -4.70 -7.16 -21.28
CA ASP A 275 -3.94 -6.95 -20.04
C ASP A 275 -3.07 -8.16 -19.64
N GLY A 276 -3.19 -9.28 -20.36
CA GLY A 276 -2.38 -10.47 -20.14
C GLY A 276 -1.02 -10.39 -20.83
N GLU A 277 0.04 -10.74 -20.12
CA GLU A 277 1.39 -10.85 -20.66
C GLU A 277 2.02 -12.17 -20.21
N ARG A 278 2.69 -12.87 -21.12
CA ARG A 278 3.48 -14.05 -20.79
C ARG A 278 4.75 -14.08 -21.61
N ARG A 279 5.84 -14.53 -20.99
CA ARG A 279 7.16 -14.62 -21.63
C ARG A 279 7.65 -16.06 -21.67
N LYS A 280 8.29 -16.44 -22.76
CA LYS A 280 8.98 -17.72 -22.90
C LYS A 280 10.28 -17.53 -23.67
N LYS A 281 11.38 -18.07 -23.13
CA LYS A 281 12.67 -18.11 -23.85
C LYS A 281 12.75 -19.42 -24.64
N VAL A 282 13.06 -19.31 -25.95
CA VAL A 282 13.24 -20.43 -26.86
C VAL A 282 14.71 -20.55 -27.17
N LYS A 283 15.28 -21.72 -26.85
CA LYS A 283 16.72 -22.01 -27.08
C LYS A 283 16.93 -22.55 -28.47
N VAL A 284 17.84 -21.94 -29.23
CA VAL A 284 18.25 -22.42 -30.56
C VAL A 284 19.63 -23.05 -30.45
N VAL A 285 19.73 -24.29 -30.99
CA VAL A 285 20.97 -25.08 -30.97
C VAL A 285 21.46 -25.32 -32.39
N PRO A 286 22.77 -25.44 -32.62
CA PRO A 286 23.28 -25.84 -33.93
C PRO A 286 22.79 -27.23 -34.29
N ARG A 287 22.53 -27.46 -35.57
CA ARG A 287 22.18 -28.81 -36.06
C ARG A 287 23.30 -29.79 -35.73
N PRO A 288 22.97 -31.03 -35.31
CA PRO A 288 23.98 -32.04 -35.11
C PRO A 288 24.72 -32.31 -36.44
N ALA A 289 26.01 -32.19 -36.39
CA ALA A 289 26.87 -32.51 -37.53
C ALA A 289 27.72 -33.71 -37.16
N VAL A 290 27.80 -34.62 -38.10
CA VAL A 290 28.70 -35.76 -37.98
C VAL A 290 30.13 -35.25 -38.11
N ARG A 291 30.91 -35.35 -37.05
CA ARG A 291 32.28 -34.88 -37.00
C ARG A 291 33.27 -35.94 -37.52
N THR A 292 32.98 -37.19 -37.24
CA THR A 292 33.84 -38.31 -37.60
C THR A 292 32.97 -39.54 -37.77
N ILE A 293 33.21 -40.29 -38.84
CA ILE A 293 32.60 -41.58 -39.06
C ILE A 293 33.71 -42.63 -39.01
N GLU A 294 33.67 -43.47 -37.99
CA GLU A 294 34.54 -44.65 -37.92
C GLU A 294 33.74 -45.85 -38.40
N PHE A 295 34.29 -46.59 -39.33
CA PHE A 295 33.65 -47.83 -39.72
C PHE A 295 34.65 -49.00 -39.69
N GLU A 296 34.19 -50.13 -39.21
CA GLU A 296 34.93 -51.38 -39.13
C GLU A 296 34.48 -52.28 -40.29
N GLN A 297 35.38 -52.49 -41.23
CA GLN A 297 35.14 -53.42 -42.34
C GLN A 297 35.50 -54.85 -41.90
N LYS A 298 34.48 -55.68 -41.76
CA LYS A 298 34.65 -57.13 -41.47
C LYS A 298 34.57 -57.90 -42.76
N PHE A 299 35.64 -58.64 -43.02
CA PHE A 299 35.68 -59.51 -44.21
C PHE A 299 35.14 -60.92 -43.88
N PRO A 300 34.46 -61.59 -44.84
CA PRO A 300 34.02 -62.98 -44.65
C PRO A 300 35.21 -63.88 -44.35
N SER A 301 34.96 -64.90 -43.53
CA SER A 301 36.01 -65.81 -43.05
C SER A 301 36.84 -66.49 -44.12
N TYR A 302 36.29 -66.68 -45.33
CA TYR A 302 37.01 -67.32 -46.45
C TYR A 302 38.10 -66.44 -47.09
N THR A 303 38.09 -65.11 -46.78
CA THR A 303 39.06 -64.15 -47.33
C THR A 303 40.39 -64.15 -46.53
N GLY A 304 40.42 -64.67 -45.32
CA GLY A 304 41.59 -64.66 -44.46
C GLY A 304 42.03 -63.27 -44.02
N LEU A 305 41.25 -62.18 -44.31
CA LEU A 305 41.60 -60.83 -44.02
C LEU A 305 41.12 -60.43 -42.61
N LYS A 306 41.94 -59.70 -41.89
CA LYS A 306 41.57 -59.16 -40.56
C LYS A 306 40.67 -57.90 -40.68
N PRO A 307 39.78 -57.68 -39.74
CA PRO A 307 38.99 -56.51 -39.75
C PRO A 307 39.86 -55.25 -39.80
N GLN A 308 39.45 -54.26 -40.62
CA GLN A 308 40.16 -53.00 -40.77
C GLN A 308 39.26 -51.85 -40.29
N LYS A 309 39.78 -51.02 -39.42
CA LYS A 309 39.12 -49.72 -39.02
C LYS A 309 39.61 -48.64 -39.98
N ARG A 310 38.65 -47.88 -40.57
CA ARG A 310 38.93 -46.71 -41.37
C ARG A 310 38.18 -45.51 -40.81
N GLN A 311 38.80 -44.33 -40.83
CA GLN A 311 38.21 -43.03 -40.55
C GLN A 311 37.87 -42.33 -41.84
#